data_b31b6416357fc23c534c122f5b2447b9
#
_entry.id   b31b6416357fc23c534c122f5b2447b9
#
_cell.length_a   1.000
_cell.length_b   1.000
_cell.length_c   1.000
_cell.angle_alpha   90.00
_cell.angle_beta   90.00
_cell.angle_gamma   90.00
#
_symmetry.space_group_name_H-M   'P 1'
#
loop_
_entity.id
_entity.type
_entity.pdbx_description
1 polymer ?
#
loop_
_entity_poly.entity_id
_entity_poly.type
_entity_poly.pdbx_seq_one_letter_code
_entity_poly.pdbx_strand_id
1 'polypeptide(L)'
;MGNSPARARAKETLWRLSALAFAHPAPEFFEALASNRFHEAFSAAWAQVVGREWSRVETSPDFTSFEAGFIAAFLHGRSGKPVAALLAGDHEELLAGLTRPVFMLNLTAFYKHFGLEAATGDEGRQDEPDHLACMLEFVAVLCHMETQALGGDRDPAPYRRAQRDFLCRYLVPTLDVVTRQLRRNPVPELDPT
;
A
#
# COMPACT_ATOMS: atom_id res chain seq x y z
N MET A 1 4.30 -20.66 14.13
CA MET A 1 3.86 -20.83 12.74
C MET A 1 5.06 -20.59 11.81
N GLY A 2 5.52 -21.63 11.10
CA GLY A 2 6.74 -21.57 10.29
C GLY A 2 6.60 -20.62 9.09
N ASN A 3 7.71 -19.98 8.73
CA ASN A 3 7.85 -19.15 7.54
C ASN A 3 8.02 -20.05 6.31
N SER A 4 6.91 -20.47 5.73
CA SER A 4 6.90 -21.27 4.50
C SER A 4 6.88 -20.39 3.24
N PRO A 5 7.34 -20.88 2.07
CA PRO A 5 7.23 -20.17 0.80
C PRO A 5 5.79 -19.76 0.48
N ALA A 6 4.81 -20.60 0.85
CA ALA A 6 3.38 -20.30 0.67
C ALA A 6 2.95 -19.04 1.44
N ARG A 7 3.39 -18.91 2.72
CA ARG A 7 3.07 -17.74 3.52
C ARG A 7 3.77 -16.47 3.02
N ALA A 8 5.00 -16.57 2.55
CA ALA A 8 5.71 -15.44 1.93
C ALA A 8 4.99 -14.96 0.67
N ARG A 9 4.51 -15.88 -0.17
CA ARG A 9 3.68 -15.59 -1.35
C ARG A 9 2.34 -14.95 -0.97
N ALA A 10 1.68 -15.44 0.08
CA ALA A 10 0.44 -14.84 0.56
C ALA A 10 0.65 -13.40 1.06
N LYS A 11 1.78 -13.10 1.75
CA LYS A 11 2.16 -11.73 2.11
C LYS A 11 2.36 -10.85 0.88
N GLU A 12 3.09 -11.36 -0.14
CA GLU A 12 3.28 -10.65 -1.41
C GLU A 12 1.92 -10.30 -2.04
N THR A 13 1.00 -11.25 -2.12
CA THR A 13 -0.35 -11.03 -2.66
C THR A 13 -1.10 -9.96 -1.88
N LEU A 14 -1.09 -10.01 -0.55
CA LEU A 14 -1.74 -8.99 0.28
C LEU A 14 -1.22 -7.58 -0.01
N TRP A 15 0.11 -7.41 -0.03
CA TRP A 15 0.70 -6.10 -0.25
C TRP A 15 0.45 -5.57 -1.66
N ARG A 16 0.48 -6.44 -2.69
CA ARG A 16 0.13 -6.06 -4.07
C ARG A 16 -1.33 -5.61 -4.19
N LEU A 17 -2.25 -6.37 -3.61
CA LEU A 17 -3.67 -6.00 -3.61
C LEU A 17 -3.92 -4.71 -2.81
N SER A 18 -3.23 -4.53 -1.69
CA SER A 18 -3.31 -3.28 -0.93
C SER A 18 -2.77 -2.09 -1.73
N ALA A 19 -1.69 -2.26 -2.49
CA ALA A 19 -1.15 -1.21 -3.35
C ALA A 19 -2.16 -0.79 -4.43
N LEU A 20 -2.85 -1.75 -5.06
CA LEU A 20 -3.91 -1.48 -6.03
C LEU A 20 -5.06 -0.67 -5.42
N ALA A 21 -5.40 -0.93 -4.15
CA ALA A 21 -6.47 -0.21 -3.46
C ALA A 21 -6.13 1.27 -3.17
N PHE A 22 -4.86 1.64 -3.15
CA PHE A 22 -4.39 3.02 -2.96
C PHE A 22 -3.81 3.66 -4.24
N ALA A 23 -3.79 2.93 -5.36
CA ALA A 23 -3.52 3.51 -6.66
C ALA A 23 -4.74 4.31 -7.15
N HIS A 24 -4.53 5.21 -8.13
CA HIS A 24 -5.66 5.90 -8.76
C HIS A 24 -6.66 4.86 -9.31
N PRO A 25 -7.96 5.01 -9.04
CA PRO A 25 -8.96 4.04 -9.48
C PRO A 25 -8.94 3.84 -11.00
N ALA A 26 -8.97 2.57 -11.39
CA ALA A 26 -9.18 2.16 -12.77
C ALA A 26 -10.49 1.39 -12.89
N PRO A 27 -11.21 1.45 -14.03
CA PRO A 27 -12.44 0.69 -14.23
C PRO A 27 -12.28 -0.80 -13.95
N GLU A 28 -11.16 -1.40 -14.34
CA GLU A 28 -10.85 -2.82 -14.13
C GLU A 28 -10.71 -3.17 -12.65
N PHE A 29 -10.18 -2.25 -11.84
CA PHE A 29 -10.12 -2.43 -10.39
C PHE A 29 -11.51 -2.38 -9.77
N PHE A 30 -12.35 -1.41 -10.18
CA PHE A 30 -13.73 -1.34 -9.73
C PHE A 30 -14.53 -2.58 -10.14
N GLU A 31 -14.36 -3.09 -11.35
CA GLU A 31 -14.98 -4.37 -11.78
C GLU A 31 -14.53 -5.55 -10.90
N ALA A 32 -13.26 -5.58 -10.50
CA ALA A 32 -12.77 -6.60 -9.58
C ALA A 32 -13.39 -6.51 -8.18
N LEU A 33 -13.66 -5.29 -7.68
CA LEU A 33 -14.39 -5.05 -6.44
C LEU A 33 -15.86 -5.49 -6.58
N ALA A 34 -16.57 -5.00 -7.60
CA ALA A 34 -17.99 -5.26 -7.84
C ALA A 34 -18.28 -6.76 -8.08
N SER A 35 -17.40 -7.45 -8.81
CA SER A 35 -17.49 -8.89 -9.07
C SER A 35 -16.99 -9.78 -7.92
N ASN A 36 -16.62 -9.23 -6.78
CA ASN A 36 -16.08 -9.93 -5.61
C ASN A 36 -14.69 -10.58 -5.81
N ARG A 37 -14.08 -10.52 -7.01
CA ARG A 37 -12.77 -11.12 -7.29
C ARG A 37 -11.65 -10.58 -6.40
N PHE A 38 -11.65 -9.26 -6.16
CA PHE A 38 -10.68 -8.63 -5.26
C PHE A 38 -10.83 -9.15 -3.84
N HIS A 39 -12.08 -9.20 -3.33
CA HIS A 39 -12.36 -9.67 -1.97
C HIS A 39 -11.94 -11.13 -1.78
N GLU A 40 -12.25 -12.01 -2.73
CA GLU A 40 -11.86 -13.42 -2.67
C GLU A 40 -10.33 -13.59 -2.63
N ALA A 41 -9.61 -12.90 -3.50
CA ALA A 41 -8.14 -12.95 -3.54
C ALA A 41 -7.52 -12.40 -2.25
N PHE A 42 -8.04 -11.28 -1.76
CA PHE A 42 -7.56 -10.64 -0.53
C PHE A 42 -7.85 -11.53 0.69
N SER A 43 -9.06 -12.05 0.82
CA SER A 43 -9.47 -12.91 1.94
C SER A 43 -8.66 -14.21 2.00
N ALA A 44 -8.41 -14.83 0.84
CA ALA A 44 -7.59 -16.04 0.77
C ALA A 44 -6.15 -15.78 1.25
N ALA A 45 -5.55 -14.67 0.82
CA ALA A 45 -4.21 -14.30 1.25
C ALA A 45 -4.19 -13.87 2.73
N TRP A 46 -5.19 -13.12 3.18
CA TRP A 46 -5.35 -12.69 4.57
C TRP A 46 -5.45 -13.89 5.52
N ALA A 47 -6.30 -14.88 5.21
CA ALA A 47 -6.45 -16.08 6.03
C ALA A 47 -5.13 -16.84 6.21
N GLN A 48 -4.29 -16.92 5.16
CA GLN A 48 -2.97 -17.56 5.23
C GLN A 48 -1.95 -16.79 6.08
N VAL A 49 -2.04 -15.46 6.10
CA VAL A 49 -1.07 -14.60 6.83
C VAL A 49 -1.52 -14.36 8.26
N VAL A 50 -2.79 -14.04 8.47
CA VAL A 50 -3.34 -13.59 9.76
C VAL A 50 -4.01 -14.73 10.52
N GLY A 51 -4.47 -15.77 9.82
CA GLY A 51 -5.13 -16.94 10.43
C GLY A 51 -6.58 -16.68 10.86
N ARG A 52 -7.23 -15.68 10.31
CA ARG A 52 -8.65 -15.35 10.54
C ARG A 52 -9.29 -14.83 9.26
N GLU A 53 -10.60 -14.84 9.22
CA GLU A 53 -11.36 -14.32 8.07
C GLU A 53 -11.26 -12.79 7.96
N TRP A 54 -11.34 -12.32 6.73
CA TRP A 54 -11.47 -10.90 6.39
C TRP A 54 -12.95 -10.58 6.14
N SER A 55 -13.47 -9.59 6.84
CA SER A 55 -14.85 -9.14 6.62
C SER A 55 -14.96 -8.42 5.27
N ARG A 56 -16.01 -8.73 4.53
CA ARG A 56 -16.31 -8.03 3.28
C ARG A 56 -16.60 -6.57 3.58
N VAL A 57 -16.06 -5.70 2.72
CA VAL A 57 -16.36 -4.27 2.70
C VAL A 57 -17.33 -4.02 1.55
N GLU A 58 -18.37 -3.23 1.79
CA GLU A 58 -19.28 -2.79 0.74
C GLU A 58 -18.57 -1.81 -0.20
N THR A 59 -18.94 -1.84 -1.47
CA THR A 59 -18.37 -0.97 -2.50
C THR A 59 -19.39 0.09 -2.91
N SER A 60 -18.90 1.21 -3.44
CA SER A 60 -19.73 2.24 -4.07
C SER A 60 -20.63 1.62 -5.16
N PRO A 61 -21.80 2.20 -5.44
CA PRO A 61 -22.77 1.65 -6.39
C PRO A 61 -22.25 1.63 -7.83
N ASP A 62 -21.37 2.55 -8.20
CA ASP A 62 -20.80 2.67 -9.55
C ASP A 62 -19.39 3.25 -9.51
N PHE A 63 -18.70 3.15 -10.66
CA PHE A 63 -17.30 3.61 -10.80
C PHE A 63 -17.16 5.12 -10.57
N THR A 64 -18.10 5.92 -11.06
CA THR A 64 -18.04 7.39 -10.92
C THR A 64 -18.11 7.81 -9.46
N SER A 65 -19.00 7.20 -8.68
CA SER A 65 -19.12 7.43 -7.24
C SER A 65 -17.86 6.98 -6.51
N PHE A 66 -17.29 5.82 -6.88
CA PHE A 66 -16.05 5.30 -6.32
C PHE A 66 -14.86 6.23 -6.59
N GLU A 67 -14.68 6.64 -7.85
CA GLU A 67 -13.62 7.57 -8.26
C GLU A 67 -13.76 8.94 -7.58
N ALA A 68 -14.99 9.48 -7.52
CA ALA A 68 -15.26 10.73 -6.82
C ALA A 68 -14.91 10.65 -5.33
N GLY A 69 -15.25 9.54 -4.69
CA GLY A 69 -14.86 9.25 -3.29
C GLY A 69 -13.35 9.19 -3.11
N PHE A 70 -12.65 8.53 -4.02
CA PHE A 70 -11.18 8.45 -3.98
C PHE A 70 -10.55 9.85 -4.14
N ILE A 71 -11.01 10.63 -5.11
CA ILE A 71 -10.53 11.99 -5.34
C ILE A 71 -10.79 12.87 -4.10
N ALA A 72 -11.98 12.78 -3.51
CA ALA A 72 -12.33 13.53 -2.31
C ALA A 72 -11.48 13.12 -1.10
N ALA A 73 -11.20 11.84 -0.94
CA ALA A 73 -10.39 11.34 0.16
C ALA A 73 -8.92 11.70 0.03
N PHE A 74 -8.32 11.49 -1.14
CA PHE A 74 -6.87 11.39 -1.28
C PHE A 74 -6.21 12.44 -2.17
N LEU A 75 -6.97 13.18 -3.01
CA LEU A 75 -6.38 14.13 -3.95
C LEU A 75 -6.76 15.59 -3.64
N HIS A 76 -8.02 15.96 -3.78
CA HIS A 76 -8.41 17.36 -3.73
C HIS A 76 -9.36 17.70 -2.58
N GLY A 77 -10.08 16.71 -2.02
CA GLY A 77 -11.08 16.97 -0.98
C GLY A 77 -12.15 17.98 -1.40
N ARG A 78 -13.04 18.31 -0.47
CA ARG A 78 -14.10 19.32 -0.73
C ARG A 78 -13.59 20.76 -0.66
N SER A 79 -12.40 20.99 -0.10
CA SER A 79 -11.80 22.32 0.10
C SER A 79 -10.48 22.52 -0.66
N GLY A 80 -10.22 21.71 -1.67
CA GLY A 80 -8.96 21.74 -2.44
C GLY A 80 -7.78 21.08 -1.75
N LYS A 81 -8.02 20.38 -0.61
CA LYS A 81 -7.00 19.57 0.09
C LYS A 81 -7.54 18.18 0.33
N PRO A 82 -6.72 17.11 0.22
CA PRO A 82 -7.16 15.76 0.55
C PRO A 82 -7.60 15.65 2.00
N VAL A 83 -8.54 14.75 2.27
CA VAL A 83 -8.90 14.36 3.64
C VAL A 83 -7.71 13.64 4.30
N ALA A 84 -7.06 12.77 3.53
CA ALA A 84 -5.85 12.05 3.95
C ALA A 84 -4.88 11.96 2.77
N ALA A 85 -3.80 12.73 2.78
CA ALA A 85 -2.78 12.64 1.74
C ALA A 85 -2.12 11.26 1.73
N LEU A 86 -1.89 10.70 0.53
CA LEU A 86 -1.19 9.41 0.37
C LEU A 86 0.33 9.57 0.28
N LEU A 87 0.85 10.80 0.25
CA LEU A 87 2.27 11.10 0.28
C LEU A 87 2.73 11.22 1.74
N ALA A 88 3.64 10.34 2.16
CA ALA A 88 4.15 10.36 3.54
C ALA A 88 4.85 11.67 3.88
N GLY A 89 5.54 12.29 2.91
CA GLY A 89 6.22 13.57 3.08
C GLY A 89 5.31 14.79 3.28
N ASP A 90 4.01 14.64 3.06
CA ASP A 90 3.01 15.69 3.32
C ASP A 90 2.54 15.70 4.78
N HIS A 91 2.95 14.72 5.59
CA HIS A 91 2.64 14.62 7.00
C HIS A 91 3.85 15.03 7.85
N GLU A 92 3.83 16.24 8.40
CA GLU A 92 4.94 16.77 9.21
C GLU A 92 5.36 15.82 10.35
N GLU A 93 4.39 15.15 10.97
CA GLU A 93 4.62 14.19 12.06
C GLU A 93 5.45 12.96 11.62
N LEU A 94 5.43 12.60 10.33
CA LEU A 94 6.20 11.47 9.79
C LEU A 94 7.64 11.84 9.45
N LEU A 95 7.93 13.12 9.29
CA LEU A 95 9.28 13.59 8.98
C LEU A 95 10.21 13.47 10.18
N ALA A 96 9.70 13.34 11.40
CA ALA A 96 10.48 13.18 12.64
C ALA A 96 11.60 14.26 12.79
N GLY A 97 11.31 15.50 12.40
CA GLY A 97 12.25 16.62 12.41
C GLY A 97 13.20 16.69 11.20
N LEU A 98 13.10 15.77 10.25
CA LEU A 98 13.82 15.84 8.98
C LEU A 98 13.11 16.79 8.01
N THR A 99 13.84 17.30 7.04
CA THR A 99 13.22 17.96 5.89
C THR A 99 12.69 16.92 4.91
N ARG A 100 11.64 17.26 4.13
CA ARG A 100 11.09 16.36 3.10
C ARG A 100 12.16 15.78 2.16
N PRO A 101 13.13 16.57 1.61
CA PRO A 101 14.20 16.02 0.77
C PRO A 101 15.04 14.95 1.47
N VAL A 102 15.37 15.14 2.75
CA VAL A 102 16.15 14.15 3.53
C VAL A 102 15.32 12.89 3.78
N PHE A 103 14.04 13.03 4.11
CA PHE A 103 13.12 11.90 4.23
C PHE A 103 13.06 11.09 2.93
N MET A 104 12.88 11.76 1.78
CA MET A 104 12.85 11.14 0.45
C MET A 104 14.16 10.44 0.11
N LEU A 105 15.32 11.06 0.45
CA LEU A 105 16.62 10.44 0.24
C LEU A 105 16.76 9.13 1.03
N ASN A 106 16.35 9.12 2.27
CA ASN A 106 16.38 7.92 3.12
C ASN A 106 15.47 6.81 2.57
N LEU A 107 14.29 7.16 2.10
CA LEU A 107 13.33 6.23 1.53
C LEU A 107 13.84 5.63 0.20
N THR A 108 14.33 6.47 -0.70
CA THR A 108 14.90 6.01 -1.98
C THR A 108 16.18 5.19 -1.81
N ALA A 109 16.99 5.49 -0.79
CA ALA A 109 18.15 4.65 -0.45
C ALA A 109 17.73 3.23 -0.07
N PHE A 110 16.58 3.07 0.60
CA PHE A 110 16.01 1.76 0.90
C PHE A 110 15.66 1.00 -0.38
N TYR A 111 14.99 1.66 -1.34
CA TYR A 111 14.62 1.06 -2.64
C TYR A 111 15.88 0.65 -3.43
N LYS A 112 16.83 1.56 -3.55
CA LYS A 112 18.10 1.32 -4.28
C LYS A 112 18.91 0.16 -3.70
N HIS A 113 18.90 -0.02 -2.40
CA HIS A 113 19.57 -1.17 -1.75
C HIS A 113 19.08 -2.52 -2.29
N PHE A 114 17.82 -2.60 -2.73
CA PHE A 114 17.21 -3.79 -3.33
C PHE A 114 17.14 -3.74 -4.86
N GLY A 115 17.86 -2.81 -5.49
CA GLY A 115 17.91 -2.69 -6.95
C GLY A 115 16.65 -2.09 -7.58
N LEU A 116 15.88 -1.32 -6.80
CA LEU A 116 14.64 -0.67 -7.26
C LEU A 116 14.85 0.84 -7.38
N GLU A 117 14.26 1.40 -8.41
CA GLU A 117 14.18 2.85 -8.63
C GLU A 117 12.71 3.22 -8.89
N ALA A 118 12.30 4.39 -8.38
CA ALA A 118 10.98 4.92 -8.73
C ALA A 118 10.98 5.36 -10.20
N ALA A 119 9.86 5.19 -10.89
CA ALA A 119 9.73 5.63 -12.28
C ALA A 119 9.93 7.15 -12.39
N THR A 120 10.77 7.56 -13.35
CA THR A 120 11.19 8.96 -13.52
C THR A 120 10.39 9.74 -14.55
N GLY A 121 9.37 9.12 -15.14
CA GLY A 121 8.52 9.73 -16.18
C GLY A 121 8.90 9.35 -17.61
N ASP A 122 10.09 8.83 -17.85
CA ASP A 122 10.52 8.39 -19.19
C ASP A 122 9.70 7.21 -19.71
N GLU A 123 9.04 6.49 -18.81
CA GLU A 123 8.16 5.36 -19.09
C GLU A 123 6.66 5.76 -19.13
N GLY A 124 6.35 7.07 -19.17
CA GLY A 124 4.98 7.59 -19.13
C GLY A 124 4.31 7.53 -17.77
N ARG A 125 5.03 7.13 -16.73
CA ARG A 125 4.60 7.10 -15.33
C ARG A 125 5.66 7.77 -14.46
N GLN A 126 5.24 8.69 -13.61
CA GLN A 126 6.09 9.28 -12.59
C GLN A 126 5.58 8.82 -11.22
N ASP A 127 6.41 8.07 -10.50
CA ASP A 127 6.08 7.59 -9.17
C ASP A 127 6.76 8.44 -8.11
N GLU A 128 5.99 8.91 -7.13
CA GLU A 128 6.57 9.51 -5.94
C GLU A 128 6.91 8.40 -4.94
N PRO A 129 8.19 8.23 -4.58
CA PRO A 129 8.64 7.11 -3.74
C PRO A 129 7.94 7.01 -2.39
N ASP A 130 7.47 8.13 -1.84
CA ASP A 130 6.74 8.23 -0.57
C ASP A 130 5.21 8.09 -0.72
N HIS A 131 4.72 7.83 -1.93
CA HIS A 131 3.32 7.52 -2.14
C HIS A 131 2.99 6.15 -1.52
N LEU A 132 1.87 6.06 -0.79
CA LEU A 132 1.48 4.86 -0.06
C LEU A 132 1.42 3.61 -0.95
N ALA A 133 0.93 3.72 -2.19
CA ALA A 133 0.92 2.60 -3.14
C ALA A 133 2.36 2.11 -3.45
N CYS A 134 3.31 3.02 -3.73
CA CYS A 134 4.71 2.65 -3.98
C CYS A 134 5.36 1.98 -2.76
N MET A 135 5.05 2.46 -1.56
CA MET A 135 5.55 1.85 -0.32
C MET A 135 4.99 0.44 -0.11
N LEU A 136 3.72 0.20 -0.42
CA LEU A 136 3.08 -1.10 -0.37
C LEU A 136 3.66 -2.05 -1.44
N GLU A 137 3.87 -1.58 -2.67
CA GLU A 137 4.53 -2.32 -3.74
C GLU A 137 5.95 -2.73 -3.35
N PHE A 138 6.71 -1.83 -2.71
CA PHE A 138 8.04 -2.15 -2.23
C PHE A 138 8.04 -3.32 -1.22
N VAL A 139 7.12 -3.31 -0.26
CA VAL A 139 7.00 -4.44 0.69
C VAL A 139 6.59 -5.73 -0.03
N ALA A 140 5.74 -5.64 -1.05
CA ALA A 140 5.40 -6.79 -1.88
C ALA A 140 6.63 -7.37 -2.60
N VAL A 141 7.49 -6.51 -3.15
CA VAL A 141 8.76 -6.93 -3.78
C VAL A 141 9.68 -7.61 -2.76
N LEU A 142 9.81 -7.08 -1.54
CA LEU A 142 10.58 -7.73 -0.48
C LEU A 142 10.03 -9.11 -0.11
N CYS A 143 8.70 -9.28 -0.10
CA CYS A 143 8.06 -10.59 0.10
C CYS A 143 8.31 -11.53 -1.07
N HIS A 144 8.32 -11.01 -2.30
CA HIS A 144 8.70 -11.78 -3.49
C HIS A 144 10.13 -12.29 -3.40
N MET A 145 11.09 -11.42 -3.04
CA MET A 145 12.50 -11.79 -2.85
C MET A 145 12.66 -12.83 -1.73
N GLU A 146 11.89 -12.71 -0.63
CA GLU A 146 11.83 -13.75 0.42
C GLU A 146 11.36 -15.08 -0.15
N THR A 147 10.30 -15.07 -0.98
CA THR A 147 9.77 -16.28 -1.61
C THR A 147 10.79 -16.94 -2.53
N GLN A 148 11.50 -16.15 -3.34
CA GLN A 148 12.56 -16.63 -4.22
C GLN A 148 13.75 -17.22 -3.43
N ALA A 149 14.14 -16.59 -2.33
CA ALA A 149 15.21 -17.09 -1.46
C ALA A 149 14.85 -18.45 -0.85
N LEU A 150 13.62 -18.57 -0.34
CA LEU A 150 13.10 -19.83 0.23
C LEU A 150 13.01 -20.97 -0.81
N GLY A 151 12.64 -20.65 -2.06
CA GLY A 151 12.57 -21.62 -3.16
C GLY A 151 13.92 -22.01 -3.73
N GLY A 152 14.92 -21.14 -3.62
CA GLY A 152 16.29 -21.36 -4.13
C GLY A 152 17.32 -21.75 -3.07
N ASP A 153 16.88 -22.20 -1.91
CA ASP A 153 17.73 -22.58 -0.77
C ASP A 153 18.73 -21.49 -0.34
N ARG A 154 18.32 -20.22 -0.45
CA ARG A 154 19.09 -19.05 -0.01
C ARG A 154 18.54 -18.50 1.30
N ASP A 155 19.38 -17.78 2.07
CA ASP A 155 18.95 -17.17 3.33
C ASP A 155 17.88 -16.08 3.10
N PRO A 156 16.64 -16.26 3.60
CA PRO A 156 15.58 -15.25 3.51
C PRO A 156 15.68 -14.13 4.57
N ALA A 157 16.59 -14.27 5.54
CA ALA A 157 16.67 -13.36 6.69
C ALA A 157 16.92 -11.89 6.32
N PRO A 158 17.74 -11.54 5.32
CA PRO A 158 17.91 -10.15 4.89
C PRO A 158 16.60 -9.49 4.48
N TYR A 159 15.77 -10.17 3.68
CA TYR A 159 14.49 -9.65 3.21
C TYR A 159 13.47 -9.48 4.34
N ARG A 160 13.45 -10.40 5.32
CA ARG A 160 12.60 -10.29 6.51
C ARG A 160 12.99 -9.11 7.40
N ARG A 161 14.29 -8.88 7.56
CA ARG A 161 14.77 -7.70 8.31
C ARG A 161 14.34 -6.42 7.60
N ALA A 162 14.54 -6.36 6.30
CA ALA A 162 14.14 -5.20 5.49
C ALA A 162 12.62 -4.94 5.55
N GLN A 163 11.80 -5.99 5.41
CA GLN A 163 10.34 -5.87 5.60
C GLN A 163 10.01 -5.24 6.94
N ARG A 164 10.54 -5.79 8.04
CA ARG A 164 10.29 -5.28 9.39
C ARG A 164 10.74 -3.84 9.54
N ASP A 165 11.96 -3.52 9.10
CA ASP A 165 12.54 -2.20 9.28
C ASP A 165 11.78 -1.16 8.46
N PHE A 166 11.37 -1.49 7.23
CA PHE A 166 10.57 -0.62 6.38
C PHE A 166 9.15 -0.42 6.93
N LEU A 167 8.50 -1.50 7.35
CA LEU A 167 7.19 -1.45 7.99
C LEU A 167 7.21 -0.54 9.22
N CYS A 168 8.15 -0.73 10.12
CA CYS A 168 8.20 0.04 11.36
C CYS A 168 8.56 1.52 11.14
N ARG A 169 9.42 1.83 10.17
CA ARG A 169 9.93 3.19 9.96
C ARG A 169 9.03 4.05 9.09
N TYR A 170 8.39 3.45 8.10
CA TYR A 170 7.70 4.19 7.04
C TYR A 170 6.24 3.78 6.88
N LEU A 171 5.96 2.51 6.57
CA LEU A 171 4.64 2.11 6.12
C LEU A 171 3.59 2.14 7.24
N VAL A 172 3.87 1.56 8.40
CA VAL A 172 2.90 1.54 9.52
C VAL A 172 2.59 2.95 10.02
N PRO A 173 3.58 3.83 10.28
CA PRO A 173 3.30 5.22 10.63
C PRO A 173 2.43 5.95 9.59
N THR A 174 2.70 5.75 8.30
CA THR A 174 1.90 6.36 7.22
C THR A 174 0.46 5.84 7.24
N LEU A 175 0.26 4.52 7.34
CA LEU A 175 -1.07 3.93 7.46
C LEU A 175 -1.84 4.44 8.68
N ASP A 176 -1.17 4.60 9.81
CA ASP A 176 -1.78 5.11 11.04
C ASP A 176 -2.27 6.55 10.87
N VAL A 177 -1.48 7.40 10.22
CA VAL A 177 -1.87 8.79 9.94
C VAL A 177 -3.05 8.84 8.99
N VAL A 178 -2.97 8.15 7.85
CA VAL A 178 -4.05 8.08 6.84
C VAL A 178 -5.34 7.55 7.47
N THR A 179 -5.27 6.44 8.20
CA THR A 179 -6.44 5.85 8.86
C THR A 179 -7.06 6.79 9.89
N ARG A 180 -6.24 7.48 10.68
CA ARG A 180 -6.71 8.45 11.68
C ARG A 180 -7.40 9.64 11.03
N GLN A 181 -6.89 10.13 9.89
CA GLN A 181 -7.49 11.25 9.17
C GLN A 181 -8.83 10.88 8.55
N LEU A 182 -8.93 9.70 7.92
CA LEU A 182 -10.18 9.18 7.36
C LEU A 182 -11.24 8.95 8.44
N ARG A 183 -10.86 8.39 9.59
CA ARG A 183 -11.80 8.20 10.72
C ARG A 183 -12.33 9.51 11.29
N ARG A 184 -11.53 10.58 11.29
CA ARG A 184 -11.97 11.90 11.75
C ARG A 184 -12.87 12.62 10.75
N ASN A 185 -12.69 12.34 9.47
CA ASN A 185 -13.38 12.97 8.37
C ASN A 185 -13.82 11.88 7.38
N PRO A 186 -14.86 11.10 7.70
CA PRO A 186 -15.32 10.03 6.82
C PRO A 186 -15.77 10.58 5.46
N VAL A 187 -15.50 9.81 4.43
CA VAL A 187 -15.89 10.09 3.04
C VAL A 187 -17.00 9.10 2.68
N PRO A 188 -18.27 9.54 2.64
CA PRO A 188 -19.43 8.65 2.48
C PRO A 188 -19.37 7.81 1.20
N GLU A 189 -18.76 8.33 0.16
CA GLU A 189 -18.63 7.65 -1.14
C GLU A 189 -17.67 6.43 -1.06
N LEU A 190 -16.79 6.36 -0.05
CA LEU A 190 -15.90 5.22 0.21
C LEU A 190 -16.39 4.33 1.37
N ASP A 191 -17.30 4.84 2.18
CA ASP A 191 -17.89 4.13 3.33
C ASP A 191 -19.41 4.32 3.28
N PRO A 192 -20.11 3.57 2.42
CA PRO A 192 -21.53 3.76 2.13
C PRO A 192 -22.49 3.26 3.22
N THR A 193 -22.02 2.94 4.45
CA THR A 193 -22.86 2.48 5.58
C THR A 193 -23.63 3.58 6.27
#